data_15c30a8881e113330003fbe99e0376ca
#
_entry.id   15c30a8881e113330003fbe99e0376ca
#
_cell.length_a   1.000
_cell.length_b   1.000
_cell.length_c   1.000
_cell.angle_alpha   90.00
_cell.angle_beta   90.00
_cell.angle_gamma   90.00
#
_symmetry.space_group_name_H-M   'P 1'
#
loop_
_entity.id
_entity.type
_entity.pdbx_description
1 polymer ?
#
loop_
_entity_poly.entity_id
_entity_poly.type
_entity_poly.pdbx_seq_one_letter_code
_entity_poly.pdbx_strand_id
1 'polypeptide(L)'
;MKWIGMVDIREIKKVHAGNYVTYLSESGKIAHNTLSNKVSDIKSLFTWAESRGIFEYNPFVKVLLPKKAKKLKRIPWDNNHILTFLNFPKIEFNDIAATAIALYTGMRLEEICNLKFDDIYEDAFHIHEGKTESATRTIPIHSTLSHLLTQCESKSKDGYVITGLNPGGYDQKRSWNFQKRLGRMRKQAGIPETVVFHSLRNTFATRMENLGVPKNHISQLLGHEDGNMALDVYSGGLAIEPLRESIEKLSYGEELCEIIEKRKY
;
A
#
# COMPACT_ATOMS: atom_id res chain seq x y z
N MET A 1 21.22 1.02 22.05
CA MET A 1 21.38 0.80 23.51
C MET A 1 21.97 2.00 24.26
N LYS A 2 22.19 3.13 23.63
CA LYS A 2 22.61 4.40 24.30
C LYS A 2 21.70 4.84 25.46
N TRP A 3 20.44 4.36 25.49
CA TRP A 3 19.46 4.74 26.50
C TRP A 3 19.66 4.03 27.86
N ILE A 4 20.15 2.78 27.89
CA ILE A 4 20.29 1.99 29.11
C ILE A 4 21.69 2.11 29.70
N GLY A 5 22.67 2.62 28.93
CA GLY A 5 24.08 2.64 29.35
C GLY A 5 24.69 1.25 29.54
N MET A 6 23.96 0.19 29.17
CA MET A 6 24.40 -1.20 29.36
C MET A 6 25.27 -1.67 28.21
N VAL A 7 26.30 -2.41 28.54
CA VAL A 7 27.24 -3.00 27.58
C VAL A 7 26.85 -4.43 27.26
N ASP A 8 26.31 -5.19 28.18
CA ASP A 8 25.93 -6.59 28.01
C ASP A 8 24.40 -6.75 27.88
N ILE A 9 23.96 -7.31 26.79
CA ILE A 9 22.55 -7.59 26.52
C ILE A 9 21.96 -8.58 27.52
N ARG A 10 22.79 -9.46 28.12
CA ARG A 10 22.39 -10.46 29.11
C ARG A 10 21.93 -9.86 30.44
N GLU A 11 22.27 -8.61 30.69
CA GLU A 11 21.85 -7.88 31.90
C GLU A 11 20.45 -7.27 31.78
N ILE A 12 19.80 -7.36 30.61
CA ILE A 12 18.49 -6.78 30.40
C ILE A 12 17.42 -7.59 31.13
N LYS A 13 16.80 -6.94 32.11
CA LYS A 13 15.71 -7.47 32.94
C LYS A 13 14.37 -6.86 32.54
N LYS A 14 13.27 -7.45 33.02
CA LYS A 14 11.90 -6.99 32.73
C LYS A 14 11.67 -5.51 33.12
N VAL A 15 12.31 -5.01 34.18
CA VAL A 15 12.25 -3.59 34.56
C VAL A 15 12.81 -2.69 33.45
N HIS A 16 13.90 -3.10 32.81
CA HIS A 16 14.49 -2.33 31.71
C HIS A 16 13.57 -2.31 30.48
N ALA A 17 12.90 -3.42 30.18
CA ALA A 17 11.91 -3.49 29.10
C ALA A 17 10.71 -2.57 29.38
N GLY A 18 10.20 -2.54 30.61
CA GLY A 18 9.14 -1.62 31.03
C GLY A 18 9.56 -0.15 30.90
N ASN A 19 10.72 0.20 31.46
CA ASN A 19 11.28 1.56 31.38
C ASN A 19 11.52 2.02 29.96
N TYR A 20 11.94 1.12 29.04
CA TYR A 20 12.10 1.43 27.62
C TYR A 20 10.78 1.81 26.97
N VAL A 21 9.70 1.06 27.26
CA VAL A 21 8.35 1.39 26.75
C VAL A 21 7.89 2.74 27.28
N THR A 22 8.08 3.01 28.58
CA THR A 22 7.75 4.31 29.20
C THR A 22 8.51 5.44 28.51
N TYR A 23 9.83 5.32 28.37
CA TYR A 23 10.68 6.30 27.69
C TYR A 23 10.21 6.61 26.26
N LEU A 24 9.94 5.59 25.46
CA LEU A 24 9.45 5.78 24.10
C LEU A 24 8.06 6.42 24.07
N SER A 25 7.21 6.07 25.01
CA SER A 25 5.86 6.59 25.15
C SER A 25 5.84 8.07 25.54
N GLU A 26 6.62 8.44 26.55
CA GLU A 26 6.70 9.80 27.10
C GLU A 26 7.43 10.76 26.16
N SER A 27 8.29 10.25 25.28
CA SER A 27 8.98 11.09 24.30
C SER A 27 8.01 11.86 23.38
N GLY A 28 6.76 11.40 23.25
CA GLY A 28 5.74 11.99 22.37
C GLY A 28 6.11 11.99 20.87
N LYS A 29 7.32 11.49 20.52
CA LYS A 29 7.91 11.57 19.18
C LYS A 29 7.49 10.45 18.24
N ILE A 30 6.93 9.36 18.78
CA ILE A 30 6.57 8.18 17.98
C ILE A 30 5.10 7.82 18.13
N ALA A 31 4.47 7.43 17.02
CA ALA A 31 3.09 6.95 17.04
C ALA A 31 2.99 5.59 17.76
N HIS A 32 1.84 5.31 18.39
CA HIS A 32 1.60 4.05 19.12
C HIS A 32 1.91 2.79 18.29
N ASN A 33 1.56 2.75 17.00
CA ASN A 33 1.88 1.60 16.15
C ASN A 33 3.40 1.44 15.96
N THR A 34 4.13 2.54 15.82
CA THR A 34 5.60 2.51 15.74
C THR A 34 6.21 2.00 17.07
N LEU A 35 5.65 2.42 18.19
CA LEU A 35 6.04 1.90 19.51
C LEU A 35 5.78 0.39 19.58
N SER A 36 4.57 -0.05 19.22
CA SER A 36 4.20 -1.46 19.22
C SER A 36 5.11 -2.31 18.34
N ASN A 37 5.41 -1.85 17.13
CA ASN A 37 6.32 -2.55 16.21
C ASN A 37 7.73 -2.66 16.80
N LYS A 38 8.30 -1.55 17.31
CA LYS A 38 9.63 -1.57 17.95
C LYS A 38 9.71 -2.56 19.12
N VAL A 39 8.67 -2.61 19.94
CA VAL A 39 8.62 -3.55 21.08
C VAL A 39 8.47 -4.98 20.56
N SER A 40 7.67 -5.21 19.51
CA SER A 40 7.51 -6.53 18.86
C SER A 40 8.82 -7.03 18.25
N ASP A 41 9.57 -6.17 17.57
CA ASP A 41 10.85 -6.52 16.93
C ASP A 41 11.87 -6.95 18.01
N ILE A 42 11.98 -6.17 19.10
CA ILE A 42 12.86 -6.51 20.22
C ILE A 42 12.40 -7.80 20.89
N LYS A 43 11.10 -7.96 21.13
CA LYS A 43 10.54 -9.19 21.70
C LYS A 43 10.90 -10.40 20.85
N SER A 44 10.80 -10.31 19.52
CA SER A 44 11.16 -11.39 18.59
C SER A 44 12.64 -11.76 18.71
N LEU A 45 13.54 -10.76 18.83
CA LEU A 45 14.96 -10.98 19.04
C LEU A 45 15.21 -11.77 20.34
N PHE A 46 14.58 -11.34 21.44
CA PHE A 46 14.75 -12.04 22.74
C PHE A 46 14.09 -13.43 22.74
N THR A 47 12.98 -13.64 22.03
CA THR A 47 12.39 -14.97 21.86
C THR A 47 13.35 -15.92 21.09
N TRP A 48 13.99 -15.40 20.06
CA TRP A 48 15.03 -16.15 19.34
C TRP A 48 16.22 -16.48 20.24
N ALA A 49 16.69 -15.54 21.04
CA ALA A 49 17.81 -15.75 21.97
C ALA A 49 17.46 -16.72 23.12
N GLU A 50 16.24 -16.66 23.66
CA GLU A 50 15.70 -17.60 24.64
C GLU A 50 15.64 -19.02 24.08
N SER A 51 15.16 -19.20 22.84
CA SER A 51 15.08 -20.51 22.18
C SER A 51 16.46 -21.17 21.95
N ARG A 52 17.55 -20.40 22.04
CA ARG A 52 18.94 -20.87 21.90
C ARG A 52 19.69 -20.96 23.23
N GLY A 53 19.01 -20.76 24.36
CA GLY A 53 19.63 -20.81 25.69
C GLY A 53 20.56 -19.64 25.99
N ILE A 54 20.55 -18.56 25.19
CA ILE A 54 21.33 -17.35 25.46
C ILE A 54 20.72 -16.55 26.61
N PHE A 55 19.39 -16.66 26.78
CA PHE A 55 18.62 -16.08 27.86
C PHE A 55 17.76 -17.14 28.52
N GLU A 56 17.57 -17.05 29.85
CA GLU A 56 16.65 -17.90 30.60
C GLU A 56 15.18 -17.55 30.30
N TYR A 57 14.90 -16.27 30.03
CA TYR A 57 13.56 -15.78 29.74
C TYR A 57 13.61 -14.50 28.89
N ASN A 58 12.57 -14.28 28.11
CA ASN A 58 12.43 -13.06 27.32
C ASN A 58 11.89 -11.91 28.20
N PRO A 59 12.68 -10.85 28.46
CA PRO A 59 12.26 -9.73 29.31
C PRO A 59 11.13 -8.89 28.72
N PHE A 60 10.83 -8.99 27.43
CA PHE A 60 9.76 -8.27 26.73
C PHE A 60 8.42 -9.04 26.68
N VAL A 61 8.37 -10.25 27.25
CA VAL A 61 7.08 -10.97 27.38
C VAL A 61 6.19 -10.27 28.38
N LYS A 62 4.90 -10.04 27.97
CA LYS A 62 3.88 -9.39 28.78
C LYS A 62 4.22 -7.95 29.25
N VAL A 63 5.10 -7.24 28.53
CA VAL A 63 5.28 -5.81 28.74
C VAL A 63 4.04 -5.08 28.23
N LEU A 64 3.41 -4.29 29.11
CA LEU A 64 2.21 -3.54 28.78
C LEU A 64 2.55 -2.32 27.92
N LEU A 65 1.81 -2.14 26.85
CA LEU A 65 1.87 -0.93 26.04
C LEU A 65 0.79 0.06 26.51
N PRO A 66 1.01 1.37 26.36
CA PRO A 66 -0.03 2.38 26.59
C PRO A 66 -1.27 2.08 25.77
N LYS A 67 -2.44 2.49 26.27
CA LYS A 67 -3.68 2.36 25.50
C LYS A 67 -3.58 3.13 24.18
N LYS A 68 -3.98 2.48 23.09
CA LYS A 68 -4.00 3.09 21.76
C LYS A 68 -5.07 4.17 21.71
N ALA A 69 -4.69 5.40 21.35
CA ALA A 69 -5.66 6.43 21.04
C ALA A 69 -6.51 6.01 19.82
N LYS A 70 -7.81 6.37 19.82
CA LYS A 70 -8.68 6.13 18.68
C LYS A 70 -8.09 6.86 17.47
N LYS A 71 -7.70 6.09 16.44
CA LYS A 71 -7.31 6.67 15.15
C LYS A 71 -8.57 6.98 14.35
N LEU A 72 -8.54 8.10 13.63
CA LEU A 72 -9.51 8.37 12.59
C LEU A 72 -9.45 7.23 11.56
N LYS A 73 -10.61 6.62 11.28
CA LYS A 73 -10.71 5.55 10.29
C LYS A 73 -10.47 6.15 8.90
N ARG A 74 -9.60 5.55 8.12
CA ARG A 74 -9.45 5.92 6.71
C ARG A 74 -10.74 5.59 5.96
N ILE A 75 -11.16 6.50 5.10
CA ILE A 75 -12.37 6.36 4.29
C ILE A 75 -12.00 6.25 2.80
N PRO A 76 -12.81 5.55 2.00
CA PRO A 76 -12.67 5.53 0.55
C PRO A 76 -12.77 6.94 -0.05
N TRP A 77 -12.22 7.12 -1.24
CA TRP A 77 -12.46 8.30 -2.06
C TRP A 77 -13.86 8.23 -2.66
N ASP A 78 -14.61 9.29 -2.59
CA ASP A 78 -15.81 9.49 -3.41
C ASP A 78 -15.46 10.21 -4.72
N ASN A 79 -16.44 10.34 -5.63
CA ASN A 79 -16.22 10.98 -6.93
C ASN A 79 -15.78 12.44 -6.78
N ASN A 80 -16.31 13.17 -5.80
CA ASN A 80 -15.94 14.56 -5.59
C ASN A 80 -14.48 14.69 -5.15
N HIS A 81 -14.00 13.83 -4.25
CA HIS A 81 -12.59 13.79 -3.87
C HIS A 81 -11.69 13.46 -5.07
N ILE A 82 -12.09 12.51 -5.91
CA ILE A 82 -11.32 12.11 -7.10
C ILE A 82 -11.22 13.28 -8.07
N LEU A 83 -12.34 13.89 -8.43
CA LEU A 83 -12.38 15.01 -9.38
C LEU A 83 -11.65 16.25 -8.82
N THR A 84 -11.82 16.57 -7.55
CA THR A 84 -11.11 17.66 -6.88
C THR A 84 -9.59 17.46 -6.97
N PHE A 85 -9.12 16.22 -6.77
CA PHE A 85 -7.71 15.89 -6.84
C PHE A 85 -7.18 15.97 -8.27
N LEU A 86 -7.89 15.39 -9.22
CA LEU A 86 -7.48 15.33 -10.63
C LEU A 86 -7.59 16.69 -11.34
N ASN A 87 -8.44 17.60 -10.86
CA ASN A 87 -8.54 18.96 -11.35
C ASN A 87 -7.64 19.95 -10.58
N PHE A 88 -6.78 19.46 -9.67
CA PHE A 88 -5.87 20.33 -8.94
C PHE A 88 -4.88 21.01 -9.88
N PRO A 89 -4.68 22.37 -9.79
CA PRO A 89 -3.90 23.13 -10.77
C PRO A 89 -2.43 22.68 -10.95
N LYS A 90 -1.85 22.03 -9.94
CA LYS A 90 -0.46 21.55 -9.95
C LYS A 90 -0.35 20.04 -10.19
N ILE A 91 -1.42 19.43 -10.69
CA ILE A 91 -1.38 17.99 -11.01
C ILE A 91 -0.53 17.77 -12.25
N GLU A 92 0.30 16.74 -12.22
CA GLU A 92 1.13 16.32 -13.34
C GLU A 92 0.61 15.00 -13.94
N PHE A 93 1.06 14.70 -15.15
CA PHE A 93 0.65 13.49 -15.86
C PHE A 93 0.84 12.21 -15.01
N ASN A 94 2.00 12.05 -14.37
CA ASN A 94 2.28 10.90 -13.51
C ASN A 94 1.28 10.77 -12.34
N ASP A 95 0.78 11.90 -11.79
CA ASP A 95 -0.19 11.87 -10.69
C ASP A 95 -1.53 11.32 -11.16
N ILE A 96 -1.94 11.72 -12.37
CA ILE A 96 -3.19 11.23 -12.99
C ILE A 96 -3.03 9.77 -13.36
N ALA A 97 -1.93 9.39 -14.00
CA ALA A 97 -1.68 8.02 -14.40
C ALA A 97 -1.69 7.07 -13.18
N ALA A 98 -0.96 7.43 -12.11
CA ALA A 98 -0.94 6.61 -10.91
C ALA A 98 -2.32 6.54 -10.22
N THR A 99 -3.08 7.63 -10.22
CA THR A 99 -4.42 7.67 -9.62
C THR A 99 -5.41 6.84 -10.43
N ALA A 100 -5.40 6.95 -11.77
CA ALA A 100 -6.24 6.16 -12.65
C ALA A 100 -5.93 4.66 -12.53
N ILE A 101 -4.66 4.27 -12.58
CA ILE A 101 -4.25 2.87 -12.39
C ILE A 101 -4.72 2.37 -11.02
N ALA A 102 -4.54 3.15 -9.94
CA ALA A 102 -5.00 2.74 -8.61
C ALA A 102 -6.52 2.55 -8.51
N LEU A 103 -7.30 3.41 -9.19
CA LEU A 103 -8.76 3.34 -9.22
C LEU A 103 -9.28 2.10 -9.95
N TYR A 104 -8.66 1.75 -11.09
CA TYR A 104 -9.13 0.64 -11.94
C TYR A 104 -8.46 -0.72 -11.64
N THR A 105 -7.47 -0.77 -10.75
CA THR A 105 -6.75 -2.02 -10.43
C THR A 105 -6.71 -2.35 -8.94
N GLY A 106 -6.89 -1.34 -8.09
CA GLY A 106 -6.66 -1.48 -6.65
C GLY A 106 -5.19 -1.71 -6.26
N MET A 107 -4.22 -1.56 -7.16
CA MET A 107 -2.79 -1.75 -6.89
C MET A 107 -2.28 -0.85 -5.78
N ARG A 108 -1.23 -1.30 -5.07
CA ARG A 108 -0.51 -0.47 -4.11
C ARG A 108 0.35 0.56 -4.85
N LEU A 109 0.55 1.75 -4.24
CA LEU A 109 1.34 2.80 -4.89
C LEU A 109 2.75 2.33 -5.27
N GLU A 110 3.40 1.52 -4.44
CA GLU A 110 4.73 0.99 -4.76
C GLU A 110 4.70 0.03 -5.96
N GLU A 111 3.67 -0.81 -6.08
CA GLU A 111 3.45 -1.69 -7.24
C GLU A 111 3.30 -0.83 -8.53
N ILE A 112 2.51 0.24 -8.47
CA ILE A 112 2.32 1.17 -9.60
C ILE A 112 3.63 1.88 -9.96
N CYS A 113 4.41 2.32 -8.97
CA CYS A 113 5.68 3.00 -9.21
C CYS A 113 6.79 2.08 -9.76
N ASN A 114 6.72 0.78 -9.46
CA ASN A 114 7.67 -0.24 -9.95
C ASN A 114 7.21 -0.91 -11.25
N LEU A 115 5.98 -0.65 -11.71
CA LEU A 115 5.41 -1.25 -12.91
C LEU A 115 6.21 -0.82 -14.15
N LYS A 116 6.75 -1.80 -14.87
CA LYS A 116 7.44 -1.62 -16.15
C LYS A 116 6.53 -1.96 -17.32
N PHE A 117 6.86 -1.47 -18.50
CA PHE A 117 6.14 -1.89 -19.71
C PHE A 117 6.35 -3.36 -20.03
N ASP A 118 7.51 -3.94 -19.67
CA ASP A 118 7.76 -5.38 -19.81
C ASP A 118 6.84 -6.25 -18.94
N ASP A 119 6.22 -5.66 -17.90
CA ASP A 119 5.23 -6.34 -17.04
C ASP A 119 3.79 -6.21 -17.60
N ILE A 120 3.62 -5.62 -18.80
CA ILE A 120 2.34 -5.41 -19.46
C ILE A 120 2.29 -6.24 -20.74
N TYR A 121 1.59 -7.35 -20.72
CA TYR A 121 1.36 -8.21 -21.88
C TYR A 121 0.02 -8.92 -21.75
N GLU A 122 -0.52 -9.43 -22.86
CA GLU A 122 -1.82 -10.12 -22.92
C GLU A 122 -2.96 -9.28 -22.29
N ASP A 123 -2.95 -7.95 -22.51
CA ASP A 123 -3.91 -7.00 -21.94
C ASP A 123 -4.06 -7.09 -20.42
N ALA A 124 -2.93 -7.32 -19.71
CA ALA A 124 -2.89 -7.44 -18.26
C ALA A 124 -1.60 -6.87 -17.65
N PHE A 125 -1.69 -6.46 -16.40
CA PHE A 125 -0.55 -6.16 -15.55
C PHE A 125 -0.11 -7.43 -14.83
N HIS A 126 1.17 -7.77 -14.92
CA HIS A 126 1.76 -8.89 -14.21
C HIS A 126 2.59 -8.39 -13.04
N ILE A 127 2.10 -8.62 -11.82
CA ILE A 127 2.75 -8.16 -10.60
C ILE A 127 3.61 -9.29 -10.05
N HIS A 128 4.93 -9.11 -10.11
CA HIS A 128 5.93 -10.13 -9.73
C HIS A 128 6.50 -9.92 -8.32
N GLU A 129 6.35 -8.71 -7.74
CA GLU A 129 6.96 -8.36 -6.46
C GLU A 129 5.93 -8.28 -5.33
N GLY A 130 6.13 -9.10 -4.28
CA GLY A 130 5.39 -9.04 -3.05
C GLY A 130 6.11 -9.73 -1.90
N LYS A 131 5.70 -9.47 -0.66
CA LYS A 131 6.23 -10.14 0.54
C LYS A 131 5.75 -11.59 0.69
N THR A 132 4.73 -11.98 -0.07
CA THR A 132 4.09 -13.30 -0.04
C THR A 132 3.85 -13.77 -1.47
N GLU A 133 3.73 -15.08 -1.69
CA GLU A 133 3.39 -15.66 -2.99
C GLU A 133 2.06 -15.13 -3.54
N SER A 134 1.09 -14.88 -2.67
CA SER A 134 -0.21 -14.29 -3.02
C SER A 134 -0.12 -12.85 -3.57
N ALA A 135 1.02 -12.17 -3.39
CA ALA A 135 1.25 -10.85 -3.97
C ALA A 135 1.55 -10.91 -5.48
N THR A 136 2.08 -12.04 -5.98
CA THR A 136 2.25 -12.29 -7.41
C THR A 136 0.88 -12.57 -8.02
N ARG A 137 0.47 -11.73 -8.97
CA ARG A 137 -0.86 -11.83 -9.57
C ARG A 137 -0.94 -11.11 -10.91
N THR A 138 -1.93 -11.50 -11.70
CA THR A 138 -2.27 -10.87 -12.98
C THR A 138 -3.55 -10.07 -12.81
N ILE A 139 -3.55 -8.83 -13.28
CA ILE A 139 -4.69 -7.91 -13.20
C ILE A 139 -5.05 -7.49 -14.63
N PRO A 140 -6.24 -7.84 -15.16
CA PRO A 140 -6.68 -7.39 -16.49
C PRO A 140 -6.69 -5.87 -16.57
N ILE A 141 -6.34 -5.33 -17.72
CA ILE A 141 -6.38 -3.89 -17.98
C ILE A 141 -7.81 -3.50 -18.34
N HIS A 142 -8.38 -2.55 -17.59
CA HIS A 142 -9.68 -1.96 -17.94
C HIS A 142 -9.54 -1.12 -19.21
N SER A 143 -10.54 -1.18 -20.09
CA SER A 143 -10.55 -0.49 -21.41
C SER A 143 -10.25 1.02 -21.31
N THR A 144 -10.75 1.70 -20.28
CA THR A 144 -10.45 3.12 -20.02
C THR A 144 -8.95 3.42 -19.84
N LEU A 145 -8.12 2.46 -19.42
CA LEU A 145 -6.69 2.68 -19.22
C LEU A 145 -5.86 2.56 -20.49
N SER A 146 -6.38 1.98 -21.57
CA SER A 146 -5.60 1.65 -22.77
C SER A 146 -4.94 2.88 -23.40
N HIS A 147 -5.70 3.96 -23.59
CA HIS A 147 -5.14 5.21 -24.13
C HIS A 147 -4.12 5.87 -23.18
N LEU A 148 -4.41 5.87 -21.90
CA LEU A 148 -3.48 6.39 -20.87
C LEU A 148 -2.15 5.65 -20.89
N LEU A 149 -2.17 4.32 -20.99
CA LEU A 149 -0.95 3.49 -21.03
C LEU A 149 -0.13 3.77 -22.28
N THR A 150 -0.76 3.95 -23.46
CA THR A 150 -0.06 4.40 -24.67
C THR A 150 0.62 5.76 -24.47
N GLN A 151 -0.03 6.69 -23.78
CA GLN A 151 0.59 7.98 -23.43
C GLN A 151 1.74 7.83 -22.43
N CYS A 152 1.60 6.94 -21.43
CA CYS A 152 2.69 6.65 -20.49
C CYS A 152 3.91 6.09 -21.23
N GLU A 153 3.70 5.17 -22.16
CA GLU A 153 4.77 4.57 -22.96
C GLU A 153 5.50 5.60 -23.81
N SER A 154 4.77 6.46 -24.52
CA SER A 154 5.35 7.54 -25.33
C SER A 154 6.20 8.55 -24.53
N LYS A 155 5.90 8.73 -23.26
CA LYS A 155 6.59 9.65 -22.33
C LYS A 155 7.69 8.98 -21.49
N SER A 156 7.70 7.64 -21.45
CA SER A 156 8.65 6.90 -20.62
C SER A 156 10.09 7.04 -21.16
N LYS A 157 11.02 7.32 -20.24
CA LYS A 157 12.46 7.40 -20.53
C LYS A 157 13.27 6.33 -19.81
N ASP A 158 12.64 5.60 -18.91
CA ASP A 158 13.29 4.65 -18.00
C ASP A 158 12.61 3.27 -18.00
N GLY A 159 11.66 3.04 -18.94
CA GLY A 159 10.93 1.78 -19.07
C GLY A 159 9.81 1.56 -18.05
N TYR A 160 9.60 2.52 -17.14
CA TYR A 160 8.52 2.46 -16.14
C TYR A 160 7.28 3.20 -16.62
N VAL A 161 6.10 2.69 -16.22
CA VAL A 161 4.81 3.34 -16.50
C VAL A 161 4.74 4.73 -15.84
N ILE A 162 5.21 4.83 -14.59
CA ILE A 162 5.40 6.11 -13.91
C ILE A 162 6.89 6.49 -14.00
N THR A 163 7.20 7.30 -14.99
CA THR A 163 8.58 7.62 -15.37
C THR A 163 9.23 8.69 -14.47
N GLY A 164 10.56 8.71 -14.40
CA GLY A 164 11.34 9.78 -13.76
C GLY A 164 11.24 9.83 -12.24
N LEU A 165 10.83 8.75 -11.58
CA LEU A 165 10.77 8.68 -10.12
C LEU A 165 12.15 8.39 -9.53
N ASN A 166 12.58 9.24 -8.58
CA ASN A 166 13.81 9.02 -7.82
C ASN A 166 13.50 8.19 -6.56
N PRO A 167 14.11 6.99 -6.39
CA PRO A 167 14.01 6.22 -5.17
C PRO A 167 14.41 7.02 -3.93
N GLY A 168 13.88 6.64 -2.76
CA GLY A 168 14.20 7.32 -1.52
C GLY A 168 13.78 6.55 -0.28
N GLY A 169 14.11 7.12 0.88
CA GLY A 169 13.92 6.46 2.17
C GLY A 169 14.98 5.39 2.43
N TYR A 170 14.87 4.74 3.59
CA TYR A 170 15.80 3.67 3.98
C TYR A 170 15.75 2.48 3.00
N ASP A 171 14.53 2.14 2.55
CA ASP A 171 14.26 0.99 1.68
C ASP A 171 14.42 1.33 0.18
N GLN A 172 14.91 2.52 -0.17
CA GLN A 172 15.09 3.00 -1.55
C GLN A 172 13.85 2.79 -2.44
N LYS A 173 12.65 3.09 -1.90
CA LYS A 173 11.38 2.90 -2.62
C LYS A 173 11.15 3.99 -3.66
N ARG A 174 10.73 3.60 -4.86
CA ARG A 174 10.36 4.53 -5.93
C ARG A 174 9.15 5.40 -5.54
N SER A 175 8.21 4.87 -4.78
CA SER A 175 7.05 5.63 -4.29
C SER A 175 7.37 6.66 -3.21
N TRP A 176 8.55 6.65 -2.57
CA TRP A 176 8.84 7.43 -1.36
C TRP A 176 8.60 8.94 -1.52
N ASN A 177 9.25 9.55 -2.50
CA ASN A 177 9.11 10.98 -2.76
C ASN A 177 7.76 11.30 -3.43
N PHE A 178 7.31 10.43 -4.32
CA PHE A 178 6.05 10.54 -5.02
C PHE A 178 4.86 10.52 -4.05
N GLN A 179 4.82 9.59 -3.10
CA GLN A 179 3.80 9.54 -2.06
C GLN A 179 3.72 10.83 -1.22
N LYS A 180 4.88 11.40 -0.87
CA LYS A 180 4.93 12.68 -0.15
C LYS A 180 4.37 13.82 -0.97
N ARG A 181 4.65 13.84 -2.28
CA ARG A 181 4.11 14.81 -3.22
C ARG A 181 2.59 14.71 -3.31
N LEU A 182 2.06 13.52 -3.58
CA LEU A 182 0.62 13.25 -3.63
C LEU A 182 -0.08 13.65 -2.31
N GLY A 183 0.55 13.35 -1.17
CA GLY A 183 0.04 13.73 0.15
C GLY A 183 -0.04 15.26 0.37
N ARG A 184 0.96 16.01 -0.11
CA ARG A 184 0.93 17.49 -0.06
C ARG A 184 -0.16 18.06 -0.97
N MET A 185 -0.29 17.54 -2.20
CA MET A 185 -1.33 17.96 -3.14
C MET A 185 -2.73 17.70 -2.59
N ARG A 186 -2.98 16.51 -2.07
CA ARG A 186 -4.23 16.16 -1.39
C ARG A 186 -4.60 17.18 -0.32
N LYS A 187 -3.63 17.55 0.54
CA LYS A 187 -3.84 18.55 1.59
C LYS A 187 -4.15 19.93 1.01
N GLN A 188 -3.43 20.36 -0.02
CA GLN A 188 -3.63 21.65 -0.69
C GLN A 188 -4.98 21.71 -1.43
N ALA A 189 -5.45 20.57 -1.95
CA ALA A 189 -6.76 20.42 -2.58
C ALA A 189 -7.92 20.39 -1.55
N GLY A 190 -7.64 20.50 -0.25
CA GLY A 190 -8.68 20.50 0.80
C GLY A 190 -9.28 19.11 1.08
N ILE A 191 -8.72 18.04 0.55
CA ILE A 191 -9.23 16.68 0.76
C ILE A 191 -8.88 16.20 2.18
N PRO A 192 -9.85 15.63 2.93
CA PRO A 192 -9.69 15.25 4.33
C PRO A 192 -8.48 14.36 4.63
N GLU A 193 -7.94 14.47 5.84
CA GLU A 193 -6.77 13.67 6.26
C GLU A 193 -7.05 12.16 6.29
N THR A 194 -8.30 11.78 6.45
CA THR A 194 -8.75 10.38 6.42
C THR A 194 -8.76 9.77 5.03
N VAL A 195 -8.73 10.58 3.98
CA VAL A 195 -8.70 10.19 2.56
C VAL A 195 -7.26 10.26 2.06
N VAL A 196 -6.58 9.13 1.99
CA VAL A 196 -5.17 9.03 1.57
C VAL A 196 -5.05 8.25 0.27
N PHE A 197 -3.91 8.34 -0.43
CA PHE A 197 -3.73 7.62 -1.70
C PHE A 197 -4.04 6.12 -1.55
N HIS A 198 -3.56 5.47 -0.49
CA HIS A 198 -3.86 4.04 -0.24
C HIS A 198 -5.37 3.75 -0.10
N SER A 199 -6.19 4.76 0.22
CA SER A 199 -7.65 4.58 0.27
C SER A 199 -8.29 4.41 -1.12
N LEU A 200 -7.58 4.70 -2.23
CA LEU A 200 -8.03 4.37 -3.59
C LEU A 200 -8.24 2.85 -3.75
N ARG A 201 -7.39 2.05 -3.14
CA ARG A 201 -7.55 0.59 -3.09
C ARG A 201 -8.83 0.17 -2.32
N ASN A 202 -9.18 0.90 -1.26
CA ASN A 202 -10.45 0.68 -0.56
C ASN A 202 -11.63 1.13 -1.44
N THR A 203 -11.47 2.22 -2.20
CA THR A 203 -12.46 2.69 -3.17
C THR A 203 -12.71 1.62 -4.25
N PHE A 204 -11.65 1.06 -4.83
CA PHE A 204 -11.75 -0.05 -5.79
C PHE A 204 -12.54 -1.22 -5.18
N ALA A 205 -12.12 -1.73 -4.01
CA ALA A 205 -12.78 -2.85 -3.37
C ALA A 205 -14.28 -2.58 -3.09
N THR A 206 -14.59 -1.42 -2.50
CA THR A 206 -15.97 -1.04 -2.18
C THR A 206 -16.83 -0.92 -3.44
N ARG A 207 -16.30 -0.37 -4.55
CA ARG A 207 -17.05 -0.30 -5.80
C ARG A 207 -17.30 -1.67 -6.40
N MET A 208 -16.29 -2.54 -6.44
CA MET A 208 -16.45 -3.90 -6.91
C MET A 208 -17.51 -4.67 -6.10
N GLU A 209 -17.50 -4.54 -4.76
CA GLU A 209 -18.53 -5.12 -3.91
C GLU A 209 -19.92 -4.57 -4.25
N ASN A 210 -20.07 -3.26 -4.43
CA ASN A 210 -21.35 -2.62 -4.78
C ASN A 210 -21.87 -3.03 -6.17
N LEU A 211 -20.98 -3.43 -7.07
CA LEU A 211 -21.30 -3.97 -8.39
C LEU A 211 -21.63 -5.47 -8.38
N GLY A 212 -21.65 -6.08 -7.19
CA GLY A 212 -21.94 -7.51 -7.03
C GLY A 212 -20.82 -8.44 -7.50
N VAL A 213 -19.59 -7.95 -7.62
CA VAL A 213 -18.45 -8.79 -7.98
C VAL A 213 -18.14 -9.76 -6.83
N PRO A 214 -17.91 -11.06 -7.13
CA PRO A 214 -17.61 -12.06 -6.13
C PRO A 214 -16.36 -11.68 -5.31
N LYS A 215 -16.38 -11.95 -4.00
CA LYS A 215 -15.28 -11.58 -3.08
C LYS A 215 -13.95 -12.21 -3.45
N ASN A 216 -13.95 -13.46 -3.93
CA ASN A 216 -12.74 -14.13 -4.40
C ASN A 216 -12.10 -13.44 -5.61
N HIS A 217 -12.89 -12.87 -6.55
CA HIS A 217 -12.36 -12.03 -7.63
C HIS A 217 -11.67 -10.79 -7.07
N ILE A 218 -12.34 -10.11 -6.11
CA ILE A 218 -11.79 -8.91 -5.47
C ILE A 218 -10.50 -9.23 -4.72
N SER A 219 -10.46 -10.32 -3.93
CA SER A 219 -9.28 -10.76 -3.19
C SER A 219 -8.12 -11.07 -4.13
N GLN A 220 -8.35 -11.80 -5.22
CA GLN A 220 -7.32 -12.13 -6.21
C GLN A 220 -6.78 -10.88 -6.89
N LEU A 221 -7.62 -9.97 -7.35
CA LEU A 221 -7.21 -8.69 -7.95
C LEU A 221 -6.38 -7.85 -6.99
N LEU A 222 -6.74 -7.85 -5.71
CA LEU A 222 -6.02 -7.13 -4.67
C LEU A 222 -4.74 -7.85 -4.20
N GLY A 223 -4.60 -9.17 -4.41
CA GLY A 223 -3.52 -9.98 -3.83
C GLY A 223 -3.65 -10.02 -2.31
N HIS A 224 -4.83 -10.40 -1.83
CA HIS A 224 -5.09 -10.73 -0.43
C HIS A 224 -5.11 -12.25 -0.27
N GLU A 225 -4.54 -12.75 0.82
CA GLU A 225 -4.76 -14.12 1.27
C GLU A 225 -6.20 -14.21 1.79
N ASP A 226 -7.01 -15.08 1.21
CA ASP A 226 -8.41 -15.22 1.62
C ASP A 226 -8.56 -15.90 2.99
N GLY A 227 -7.45 -16.32 3.61
CA GLY A 227 -7.43 -17.03 4.88
C GLY A 227 -8.10 -18.41 4.81
N ASN A 228 -8.47 -18.85 3.62
CA ASN A 228 -9.08 -20.14 3.36
C ASN A 228 -8.02 -21.04 2.68
N MET A 229 -7.19 -21.69 3.49
CA MET A 229 -6.07 -22.51 3.04
C MET A 229 -6.41 -23.49 1.91
N ALA A 230 -7.68 -23.92 1.81
CA ALA A 230 -8.12 -24.85 0.77
C ALA A 230 -8.23 -24.19 -0.61
N LEU A 231 -8.55 -22.90 -0.69
CA LEU A 231 -8.64 -22.17 -1.95
C LEU A 231 -7.27 -21.58 -2.34
N ASP A 232 -6.48 -21.16 -1.37
CA ASP A 232 -5.17 -20.55 -1.61
C ASP A 232 -4.11 -21.58 -2.07
N VAL A 233 -4.21 -22.85 -1.59
CA VAL A 233 -3.20 -23.89 -1.86
C VAL A 233 -3.57 -24.80 -3.05
N TYR A 234 -4.85 -24.99 -3.33
CA TYR A 234 -5.30 -25.98 -4.33
C TYR A 234 -5.89 -25.38 -5.61
N SER A 235 -6.16 -24.08 -5.67
CA SER A 235 -6.60 -23.44 -6.91
C SER A 235 -5.44 -22.67 -7.53
N GLY A 236 -5.11 -22.96 -8.79
CA GLY A 236 -4.16 -22.18 -9.57
C GLY A 236 -4.64 -20.72 -9.85
N GLY A 237 -5.58 -20.20 -9.03
CA GLY A 237 -6.25 -18.93 -9.23
C GLY A 237 -7.40 -19.02 -10.25
N LEU A 238 -8.20 -17.97 -10.33
CA LEU A 238 -9.24 -17.83 -11.36
C LEU A 238 -8.58 -17.56 -12.71
N ALA A 239 -9.18 -18.07 -13.78
CA ALA A 239 -8.84 -17.68 -15.14
C ALA A 239 -8.97 -16.15 -15.31
N ILE A 240 -8.20 -15.57 -16.23
CA ILE A 240 -8.15 -14.12 -16.40
C ILE A 240 -9.46 -13.53 -16.92
N GLU A 241 -10.22 -14.27 -17.72
CA GLU A 241 -11.46 -13.76 -18.34
C GLU A 241 -12.56 -13.40 -17.32
N PRO A 242 -12.91 -14.21 -16.30
CA PRO A 242 -13.84 -13.79 -15.25
C PRO A 242 -13.38 -12.55 -14.47
N LEU A 243 -12.06 -12.35 -14.32
CA LEU A 243 -11.51 -11.15 -13.70
C LEU A 243 -11.64 -9.94 -14.62
N ARG A 244 -11.44 -10.13 -15.93
CA ARG A 244 -11.63 -9.10 -16.97
C ARG A 244 -13.07 -8.61 -16.99
N GLU A 245 -14.04 -9.51 -17.07
CA GLU A 245 -15.46 -9.18 -16.99
C GLU A 245 -15.83 -8.42 -15.71
N SER A 246 -15.17 -8.76 -14.62
CA SER A 246 -15.38 -8.09 -13.33
C SER A 246 -14.83 -6.67 -13.32
N ILE A 247 -13.63 -6.46 -13.86
CA ILE A 247 -12.97 -5.15 -13.93
C ILE A 247 -13.71 -4.21 -14.88
N GLU A 248 -14.18 -4.70 -16.03
CA GLU A 248 -14.90 -3.89 -17.01
C GLU A 248 -16.25 -3.34 -16.51
N LYS A 249 -16.79 -3.87 -15.40
CA LYS A 249 -17.95 -3.29 -14.71
C LYS A 249 -17.66 -1.97 -14.02
N LEU A 250 -16.37 -1.65 -13.78
CA LEU A 250 -16.02 -0.42 -13.05
C LEU A 250 -16.33 0.82 -13.89
N SER A 251 -16.97 1.79 -13.26
CA SER A 251 -17.14 3.13 -13.81
C SER A 251 -17.02 4.17 -12.68
N TYR A 252 -16.36 5.25 -12.99
CA TYR A 252 -16.22 6.41 -12.11
C TYR A 252 -16.90 7.65 -12.68
N GLY A 253 -17.68 7.49 -13.76
CA GLY A 253 -18.41 8.54 -14.47
C GLY A 253 -17.64 9.13 -15.64
N GLU A 254 -18.39 9.79 -16.53
CA GLU A 254 -17.88 10.33 -17.81
C GLU A 254 -16.78 11.37 -17.61
N GLU A 255 -16.94 12.27 -16.65
CA GLU A 255 -15.95 13.33 -16.38
C GLU A 255 -14.57 12.77 -16.04
N LEU A 256 -14.50 11.65 -15.27
CA LEU A 256 -13.23 10.99 -15.00
C LEU A 256 -12.65 10.35 -16.24
N CYS A 257 -13.47 9.67 -17.04
CA CYS A 257 -13.01 9.09 -18.30
C CYS A 257 -12.44 10.17 -19.22
N GLU A 258 -13.09 11.32 -19.34
CA GLU A 258 -12.57 12.45 -20.12
C GLU A 258 -11.23 12.98 -19.63
N ILE A 259 -11.03 13.08 -18.32
CA ILE A 259 -9.75 13.49 -17.73
C ILE A 259 -8.64 12.48 -18.09
N ILE A 260 -8.96 11.19 -18.02
CA ILE A 260 -7.99 10.11 -18.29
C ILE A 260 -7.66 10.04 -19.80
N GLU A 261 -8.66 10.14 -20.66
CA GLU A 261 -8.51 9.91 -22.10
C GLU A 261 -8.10 11.14 -22.89
N LYS A 262 -8.64 12.31 -22.55
CA LYS A 262 -8.58 13.51 -23.42
C LYS A 262 -7.64 14.60 -22.94
N ARG A 263 -7.16 14.56 -21.70
CA ARG A 263 -6.29 15.62 -21.18
C ARG A 263 -4.93 15.58 -21.89
N LYS A 264 -4.70 16.54 -22.78
CA LYS A 264 -3.40 16.76 -23.42
C LYS A 264 -2.42 17.37 -22.38
N TYR A 265 -1.28 16.79 -22.23
CA TYR A 265 -0.19 17.20 -21.30
C TYR A 265 1.05 17.64 -22.06
#